data_2e870955578fd3ddab09bd93f88b68f8
#
_entry.id   2e870955578fd3ddab09bd93f88b68f8
#
_cell.length_a   1.000
_cell.length_b   1.000
_cell.length_c   1.000
_cell.angle_alpha   90.00
_cell.angle_beta   90.00
_cell.angle_gamma   90.00
#
_symmetry.space_group_name_H-M   'P 1'
#
loop_
_entity.id
_entity.type
_entity.pdbx_description
1 polymer ?
#
loop_
_entity_poly.entity_id
_entity_poly.type
_entity_poly.pdbx_seq_one_letter_code
_entity_poly.pdbx_strand_id
1 'polypeptide(L)'
;MAGKGTSGIALRELDPRDRYKLLCGVVVPRPIALVTTLDANGAVNAAPFSFFNVFSESPALIVLGLQHKPDHSPKDTTRNIHRDGEFVVHMVDEALSGAMNDCAVDFPSGDSEVAATGLATLASVDVKVPRLAAAPFALECRRHVVLNFSPDRELLVGEVLRVHAREGLVDEANMYVDLDAYRPIGRMFGNLYTTQRDTFALVRESHAQWRARRDDKELKDA
;
A
#
# COMPACT_ATOMS: atom_id res chain seq x y z
N MET A 1 11.61 35.59 -9.12
CA MET A 1 12.49 34.44 -9.43
C MET A 1 12.15 34.00 -10.84
N ALA A 2 13.10 34.06 -11.80
CA ALA A 2 12.88 33.55 -13.14
C ALA A 2 12.65 32.05 -13.04
N GLY A 3 11.51 31.57 -13.54
CA GLY A 3 11.17 30.16 -13.54
C GLY A 3 12.20 29.34 -14.27
N LYS A 4 12.81 28.36 -13.60
CA LYS A 4 13.59 27.32 -14.28
C LYS A 4 12.65 26.63 -15.28
N GLY A 5 13.07 26.56 -16.57
CA GLY A 5 12.28 25.88 -17.58
C GLY A 5 11.99 24.44 -17.18
N THR A 6 10.86 23.90 -17.64
CA THR A 6 10.52 22.47 -17.49
C THR A 6 11.20 21.67 -18.59
N SER A 7 11.73 20.47 -18.24
CA SER A 7 12.20 19.49 -19.22
C SER A 7 11.18 18.35 -19.30
N GLY A 8 10.84 17.95 -20.55
CA GLY A 8 10.02 16.76 -20.78
C GLY A 8 10.90 15.52 -20.91
N ILE A 9 10.52 14.42 -20.26
CA ILE A 9 11.21 13.12 -20.35
C ILE A 9 10.25 12.10 -20.96
N ALA A 10 10.60 11.59 -22.15
CA ALA A 10 9.81 10.59 -22.85
C ALA A 10 10.07 9.20 -22.25
N LEU A 11 9.15 8.69 -21.42
CA LEU A 11 9.32 7.42 -20.72
C LEU A 11 9.56 6.22 -21.65
N ARG A 12 8.98 6.23 -22.85
CA ARG A 12 9.15 5.15 -23.83
C ARG A 12 10.59 5.03 -24.34
N GLU A 13 11.39 6.09 -24.23
CA GLU A 13 12.79 6.15 -24.68
C GLU A 13 13.76 5.70 -23.60
N LEU A 14 13.27 5.54 -22.35
CA LEU A 14 14.05 5.03 -21.23
C LEU A 14 14.04 3.51 -21.18
N ASP A 15 15.08 2.92 -20.60
CA ASP A 15 15.04 1.51 -20.22
C ASP A 15 14.07 1.25 -19.03
N PRO A 16 13.64 0.00 -18.79
CA PRO A 16 12.70 -0.32 -17.72
C PRO A 16 13.18 0.08 -16.32
N ARG A 17 14.50 0.04 -16.06
CA ARG A 17 15.07 0.39 -14.76
C ARG A 17 15.00 1.90 -14.51
N ASP A 18 15.25 2.70 -15.51
CA ASP A 18 15.19 4.17 -15.40
C ASP A 18 13.74 4.67 -15.35
N ARG A 19 12.80 4.03 -16.07
CA ARG A 19 11.35 4.25 -15.89
C ARG A 19 10.95 3.98 -14.45
N TYR A 20 11.38 2.85 -13.87
CA TYR A 20 11.10 2.49 -12.49
C TYR A 20 11.64 3.54 -11.51
N LYS A 21 12.91 3.97 -11.68
CA LYS A 21 13.51 4.99 -10.80
C LYS A 21 12.71 6.30 -10.83
N LEU A 22 12.37 6.76 -12.05
CA LEU A 22 11.66 8.02 -12.22
C LEU A 22 10.26 7.95 -11.62
N LEU A 23 9.48 6.93 -11.97
CA LEU A 23 8.12 6.77 -11.46
C LEU A 23 8.10 6.61 -9.94
N CYS A 24 8.98 5.78 -9.38
CA CYS A 24 9.09 5.60 -7.93
C CYS A 24 9.65 6.82 -7.19
N GLY A 25 10.38 7.70 -7.88
CA GLY A 25 10.89 8.95 -7.33
C GLY A 25 9.86 10.09 -7.35
N VAL A 26 8.96 10.08 -8.33
CA VAL A 26 7.93 11.12 -8.50
C VAL A 26 6.68 10.80 -7.68
N VAL A 27 6.25 9.52 -7.67
CA VAL A 27 5.05 9.09 -6.92
C VAL A 27 5.46 8.70 -5.51
N VAL A 28 5.49 9.68 -4.62
CA VAL A 28 5.89 9.54 -3.21
C VAL A 28 5.04 10.41 -2.30
N PRO A 29 4.85 10.06 -1.02
CA PRO A 29 5.13 8.75 -0.43
C PRO A 29 4.09 7.72 -0.91
N ARG A 30 4.53 6.46 -1.09
CA ARG A 30 3.60 5.37 -1.41
C ARG A 30 3.22 4.62 -0.12
N PRO A 31 1.95 4.28 0.09
CA PRO A 31 1.55 3.41 1.19
C PRO A 31 2.17 2.02 1.03
N ILE A 32 2.37 1.32 2.13
CA ILE A 32 2.98 -0.01 2.16
C ILE A 32 1.94 -1.02 2.61
N ALA A 33 1.72 -2.04 1.77
CA ALA A 33 0.96 -3.23 2.09
C ALA A 33 1.93 -4.38 2.42
N LEU A 34 2.00 -4.81 3.67
CA LEU A 34 2.65 -6.07 4.03
C LEU A 34 1.60 -7.18 3.88
N VAL A 35 1.74 -7.99 2.84
CA VAL A 35 0.71 -8.96 2.43
C VAL A 35 1.06 -10.35 2.94
N THR A 36 0.17 -10.98 3.69
CA THR A 36 0.28 -12.40 4.02
C THR A 36 -0.59 -13.26 3.09
N THR A 37 -0.10 -14.45 2.80
CA THR A 37 -0.78 -15.51 2.06
C THR A 37 -0.41 -16.87 2.65
N LEU A 38 -1.13 -17.92 2.33
CA LEU A 38 -0.74 -19.29 2.66
C LEU A 38 -0.06 -19.94 1.44
N ASP A 39 1.00 -20.70 1.66
CA ASP A 39 1.55 -21.58 0.65
C ASP A 39 0.73 -22.87 0.51
N ALA A 40 1.13 -23.78 -0.37
CA ALA A 40 0.42 -25.05 -0.61
C ALA A 40 0.46 -26.00 0.61
N ASN A 41 1.40 -25.79 1.54
CA ASN A 41 1.60 -26.60 2.74
C ASN A 41 0.99 -25.92 3.99
N GLY A 42 0.38 -24.74 3.83
CA GLY A 42 -0.21 -23.97 4.93
C GLY A 42 0.80 -23.08 5.67
N ALA A 43 2.04 -22.93 5.18
CA ALA A 43 2.98 -21.98 5.73
C ALA A 43 2.61 -20.54 5.34
N VAL A 44 2.82 -19.60 6.26
CA VAL A 44 2.47 -18.20 6.04
C VAL A 44 3.62 -17.47 5.35
N ASN A 45 3.38 -17.00 4.14
CA ASN A 45 4.27 -16.11 3.40
C ASN A 45 3.92 -14.65 3.69
N ALA A 46 4.92 -13.78 3.81
CA ALA A 46 4.73 -12.34 3.98
C ALA A 46 5.65 -11.53 3.05
N ALA A 47 5.09 -10.62 2.27
CA ALA A 47 5.86 -9.78 1.36
C ALA A 47 5.34 -8.33 1.34
N PRO A 48 6.22 -7.30 1.33
CA PRO A 48 5.83 -5.91 1.25
C PRO A 48 5.63 -5.44 -0.19
N PHE A 49 4.56 -4.67 -0.42
CA PHE A 49 4.22 -4.03 -1.68
C PHE A 49 4.03 -2.54 -1.48
N SER A 50 4.56 -1.72 -2.39
CA SER A 50 4.33 -0.27 -2.39
C SER A 50 3.64 0.25 -3.66
N PHE A 51 3.35 -0.62 -4.62
CA PHE A 51 2.38 -0.34 -5.69
C PHE A 51 1.00 -0.76 -5.17
N PHE A 52 0.47 0.03 -4.24
CA PHE A 52 -0.72 -0.27 -3.46
C PHE A 52 -1.53 1.00 -3.22
N ASN A 53 -2.84 0.89 -3.31
CA ASN A 53 -3.75 1.95 -2.86
C ASN A 53 -5.16 1.43 -2.63
N VAL A 54 -6.01 2.24 -1.96
CA VAL A 54 -7.46 2.12 -1.95
C VAL A 54 -8.01 2.54 -3.33
N PHE A 55 -9.04 1.85 -3.81
CA PHE A 55 -9.61 2.09 -5.15
C PHE A 55 -11.08 2.49 -5.11
N SER A 56 -11.89 1.86 -4.25
CA SER A 56 -13.34 2.12 -4.15
C SER A 56 -13.83 1.81 -2.75
N GLU A 57 -14.88 2.50 -2.32
CA GLU A 57 -15.59 2.25 -1.07
C GLU A 57 -16.84 1.38 -1.26
N SER A 58 -17.36 1.28 -2.48
CA SER A 58 -18.56 0.49 -2.78
C SER A 58 -18.47 -0.14 -4.19
N PRO A 59 -18.10 -1.42 -4.31
CA PRO A 59 -17.56 -2.30 -3.26
C PRO A 59 -16.24 -1.77 -2.67
N ALA A 60 -15.88 -2.22 -1.46
CA ALA A 60 -14.64 -1.83 -0.81
C ALA A 60 -13.44 -2.50 -1.48
N LEU A 61 -12.73 -1.78 -2.34
CA LEU A 61 -11.65 -2.33 -3.17
C LEU A 61 -10.31 -1.66 -2.89
N ILE A 62 -9.27 -2.51 -2.93
CA ILE A 62 -7.86 -2.09 -2.96
C ILE A 62 -7.18 -2.61 -4.22
N VAL A 63 -6.07 -2.00 -4.59
CA VAL A 63 -5.25 -2.43 -5.74
C VAL A 63 -3.82 -2.72 -5.31
N LEU A 64 -3.24 -3.78 -5.88
CA LEU A 64 -1.84 -4.18 -5.72
C LEU A 64 -1.21 -4.40 -7.09
N GLY A 65 -0.10 -3.72 -7.37
CA GLY A 65 0.75 -4.03 -8.52
C GLY A 65 1.67 -5.21 -8.21
N LEU A 66 1.46 -6.32 -8.89
CA LEU A 66 2.25 -7.53 -8.73
C LEU A 66 3.34 -7.62 -9.81
N GLN A 67 4.55 -7.95 -9.37
CA GLN A 67 5.69 -8.19 -10.25
C GLN A 67 6.11 -9.65 -10.19
N HIS A 68 6.33 -10.27 -11.35
CA HIS A 68 6.88 -11.62 -11.46
C HIS A 68 8.41 -11.63 -11.35
N LYS A 69 8.97 -12.81 -11.27
CA LYS A 69 10.42 -13.05 -11.31
C LYS A 69 10.99 -12.75 -12.71
N PRO A 70 12.31 -12.61 -12.87
CA PRO A 70 12.93 -12.36 -14.19
C PRO A 70 12.66 -13.41 -15.26
N ASP A 71 12.35 -14.64 -14.86
CA ASP A 71 11.94 -15.75 -15.74
C ASP A 71 10.43 -15.75 -16.05
N HIS A 72 9.72 -14.67 -15.69
CA HIS A 72 8.28 -14.48 -15.79
C HIS A 72 7.43 -15.41 -14.90
N SER A 73 8.04 -16.23 -14.06
CA SER A 73 7.29 -17.04 -13.09
C SER A 73 6.73 -16.15 -11.97
N PRO A 74 5.51 -16.44 -11.45
CA PRO A 74 4.94 -15.67 -10.36
C PRO A 74 5.75 -15.82 -9.07
N LYS A 75 5.89 -14.73 -8.32
CA LYS A 75 6.39 -14.76 -6.94
C LYS A 75 5.41 -15.52 -6.05
N ASP A 76 5.87 -15.94 -4.85
CA ASP A 76 5.08 -16.78 -3.95
C ASP A 76 3.74 -16.15 -3.56
N THR A 77 3.71 -14.86 -3.19
CA THR A 77 2.46 -14.14 -2.92
C THR A 77 1.49 -14.19 -4.11
N THR A 78 1.98 -13.93 -5.33
CA THR A 78 1.16 -13.98 -6.56
C THR A 78 0.59 -15.37 -6.78
N ARG A 79 1.45 -16.39 -6.68
CA ARG A 79 1.06 -17.81 -6.86
C ARG A 79 -0.02 -18.23 -5.86
N ASN A 80 0.17 -17.86 -4.59
CA ASN A 80 -0.76 -18.17 -3.52
C ASN A 80 -2.13 -17.50 -3.73
N ILE A 81 -2.14 -16.21 -4.09
CA ILE A 81 -3.40 -15.48 -4.39
C ILE A 81 -4.09 -16.06 -5.63
N HIS A 82 -3.33 -16.49 -6.65
CA HIS A 82 -3.93 -17.14 -7.84
C HIS A 82 -4.58 -18.46 -7.48
N ARG A 83 -3.99 -19.24 -6.58
CA ARG A 83 -4.51 -20.54 -6.14
C ARG A 83 -5.76 -20.38 -5.25
N ASP A 84 -5.66 -19.57 -4.20
CA ASP A 84 -6.64 -19.57 -3.10
C ASP A 84 -7.62 -18.39 -3.17
N GLY A 85 -7.20 -17.30 -3.81
CA GLY A 85 -8.01 -16.08 -3.91
C GLY A 85 -8.09 -15.27 -2.61
N GLU A 86 -7.43 -15.69 -1.54
CA GLU A 86 -7.48 -15.07 -0.21
C GLU A 86 -6.12 -14.50 0.20
N PHE A 87 -6.11 -13.36 0.88
CA PHE A 87 -4.92 -12.73 1.41
C PHE A 87 -5.28 -11.71 2.49
N VAL A 88 -4.28 -11.30 3.31
CA VAL A 88 -4.46 -10.22 4.28
C VAL A 88 -3.44 -9.13 4.01
N VAL A 89 -3.89 -7.89 3.95
CA VAL A 89 -3.04 -6.70 3.83
C VAL A 89 -2.87 -6.08 5.20
N HIS A 90 -1.62 -5.90 5.63
CA HIS A 90 -1.29 -5.22 6.87
C HIS A 90 -0.71 -3.85 6.55
N MET A 91 -1.28 -2.83 7.15
CA MET A 91 -0.68 -1.50 7.11
C MET A 91 0.57 -1.48 7.99
N VAL A 92 1.56 -0.68 7.60
CA VAL A 92 2.85 -0.63 8.28
C VAL A 92 3.02 0.70 8.99
N ASP A 93 3.22 0.64 10.31
CA ASP A 93 3.62 1.76 11.15
C ASP A 93 5.13 1.76 11.42
N GLU A 94 5.59 2.76 12.17
CA GLU A 94 7.00 2.88 12.55
C GLU A 94 7.51 1.62 13.30
N ALA A 95 6.67 1.03 14.17
CA ALA A 95 7.03 -0.12 14.99
C ALA A 95 7.23 -1.40 14.16
N LEU A 96 6.41 -1.60 13.12
CA LEU A 96 6.46 -2.78 12.24
C LEU A 96 7.51 -2.64 11.12
N SER A 97 8.11 -1.46 10.94
CA SER A 97 8.97 -1.13 9.79
C SER A 97 10.18 -2.05 9.61
N GLY A 98 10.84 -2.42 10.72
CA GLY A 98 12.00 -3.33 10.71
C GLY A 98 11.61 -4.71 10.21
N ALA A 99 10.63 -5.34 10.83
CA ALA A 99 10.16 -6.67 10.45
C ALA A 99 9.58 -6.70 9.01
N MET A 100 8.89 -5.63 8.58
CA MET A 100 8.45 -5.48 7.19
C MET A 100 9.63 -5.46 6.22
N ASN A 101 10.73 -4.78 6.57
CA ASN A 101 11.92 -4.72 5.73
C ASN A 101 12.62 -6.08 5.67
N ASP A 102 12.63 -6.85 6.75
CA ASP A 102 13.16 -8.21 6.78
C ASP A 102 12.33 -9.15 5.87
N CYS A 103 11.01 -8.99 5.82
CA CYS A 103 10.14 -9.72 4.87
C CYS A 103 10.38 -9.31 3.39
N ALA A 104 11.19 -8.29 3.10
CA ALA A 104 11.57 -7.92 1.73
C ALA A 104 12.80 -8.67 1.21
N VAL A 105 13.45 -9.48 2.04
CA VAL A 105 14.59 -10.32 1.67
C VAL A 105 14.11 -11.42 0.72
N ASP A 106 14.89 -11.72 -0.31
CA ASP A 106 14.59 -12.82 -1.24
C ASP A 106 14.88 -14.17 -0.56
N PHE A 107 13.92 -14.69 0.21
CA PHE A 107 13.98 -16.03 0.78
C PHE A 107 13.82 -17.10 -0.31
N PRO A 108 14.40 -18.30 -0.10
CA PRO A 108 14.10 -19.45 -0.94
C PRO A 108 12.60 -19.72 -0.99
N SER A 109 12.10 -20.16 -2.15
CA SER A 109 10.67 -20.49 -2.30
C SER A 109 10.27 -21.62 -1.36
N GLY A 110 9.23 -21.37 -0.55
CA GLY A 110 8.74 -22.28 0.48
C GLY A 110 9.25 -21.99 1.89
N ASP A 111 10.22 -21.10 2.05
CA ASP A 111 10.59 -20.58 3.36
C ASP A 111 9.59 -19.48 3.79
N SER A 112 9.17 -19.52 5.05
CA SER A 112 8.21 -18.58 5.59
C SER A 112 8.94 -17.36 6.18
N GLU A 113 8.73 -16.18 5.60
CA GLU A 113 9.23 -14.92 6.14
C GLU A 113 8.69 -14.66 7.56
N VAL A 114 7.43 -15.06 7.81
CA VAL A 114 6.78 -14.94 9.12
C VAL A 114 7.51 -15.77 10.16
N ALA A 115 7.86 -17.02 9.83
CA ALA A 115 8.63 -17.88 10.71
C ALA A 115 10.07 -17.36 10.93
N ALA A 116 10.73 -16.91 9.86
CA ALA A 116 12.09 -16.41 9.91
C ALA A 116 12.22 -15.10 10.71
N THR A 117 11.23 -14.22 10.65
CA THR A 117 11.21 -12.94 11.38
C THR A 117 10.61 -13.05 12.79
N GLY A 118 10.06 -14.21 13.16
CA GLY A 118 9.41 -14.42 14.45
C GLY A 118 8.11 -13.62 14.64
N LEU A 119 7.47 -13.17 13.56
CA LEU A 119 6.21 -12.43 13.61
C LEU A 119 5.07 -13.35 14.09
N ALA A 120 4.41 -12.96 15.19
CA ALA A 120 3.25 -13.68 15.70
C ALA A 120 2.04 -13.46 14.79
N THR A 121 1.22 -14.51 14.62
CA THR A 121 -0.01 -14.47 13.84
C THR A 121 -1.24 -14.66 14.71
N LEU A 122 -2.37 -14.14 14.25
CA LEU A 122 -3.70 -14.32 14.80
C LEU A 122 -4.63 -14.86 13.70
N ALA A 123 -5.62 -15.64 14.10
CA ALA A 123 -6.62 -16.12 13.16
C ALA A 123 -7.40 -14.96 12.55
N SER A 124 -7.69 -15.06 11.26
CA SER A 124 -8.65 -14.21 10.55
C SER A 124 -10.09 -14.72 10.78
N VAL A 125 -11.07 -13.95 10.35
CA VAL A 125 -12.49 -14.24 10.53
C VAL A 125 -13.15 -14.67 9.21
N ASP A 126 -12.89 -13.93 8.13
CA ASP A 126 -13.56 -14.12 6.84
C ASP A 126 -12.67 -14.83 5.81
N VAL A 127 -11.37 -14.97 6.08
CA VAL A 127 -10.41 -15.68 5.23
C VAL A 127 -9.58 -16.68 6.04
N LYS A 128 -8.97 -17.65 5.37
CA LYS A 128 -8.11 -18.67 6.03
C LYS A 128 -6.72 -18.15 6.36
N VAL A 129 -6.27 -17.13 5.64
CA VAL A 129 -4.93 -16.54 5.80
C VAL A 129 -4.84 -15.82 7.14
N PRO A 130 -3.89 -16.18 8.01
CA PRO A 130 -3.73 -15.49 9.30
C PRO A 130 -3.23 -14.06 9.12
N ARG A 131 -3.61 -13.19 10.06
CA ARG A 131 -3.15 -11.83 10.17
C ARG A 131 -1.97 -11.70 11.13
N LEU A 132 -1.11 -10.71 10.93
CA LEU A 132 0.02 -10.42 11.81
C LEU A 132 -0.47 -9.67 13.07
N ALA A 133 -0.09 -10.17 14.25
CA ALA A 133 -0.52 -9.60 15.53
C ALA A 133 0.03 -8.19 15.78
N ALA A 134 1.23 -7.89 15.24
CA ALA A 134 1.89 -6.60 15.43
C ALA A 134 1.34 -5.47 14.54
N ALA A 135 0.55 -5.79 13.53
CA ALA A 135 0.07 -4.79 12.59
C ALA A 135 -0.94 -3.82 13.24
N PRO A 136 -0.85 -2.51 12.95
CA PRO A 136 -1.85 -1.55 13.43
C PRO A 136 -3.21 -1.76 12.79
N PHE A 137 -3.23 -2.13 11.51
CA PHE A 137 -4.43 -2.51 10.76
C PHE A 137 -4.16 -3.74 9.92
N ALA A 138 -5.14 -4.66 9.87
CA ALA A 138 -5.15 -5.81 8.98
C ALA A 138 -6.47 -5.86 8.20
N LEU A 139 -6.37 -5.96 6.88
CA LEU A 139 -7.50 -6.01 5.96
C LEU A 139 -7.61 -7.43 5.41
N GLU A 140 -8.65 -8.16 5.78
CA GLU A 140 -8.97 -9.46 5.19
C GLU A 140 -9.54 -9.26 3.80
N CYS A 141 -8.89 -9.85 2.81
CA CYS A 141 -9.19 -9.58 1.41
C CYS A 141 -9.45 -10.86 0.61
N ARG A 142 -10.31 -10.73 -0.39
CA ARG A 142 -10.53 -11.72 -1.43
C ARG A 142 -10.21 -11.14 -2.79
N ARG A 143 -9.55 -11.92 -3.65
CA ARG A 143 -9.29 -11.52 -5.04
C ARG A 143 -10.61 -11.25 -5.76
N HIS A 144 -10.78 -10.03 -6.23
CA HIS A 144 -11.93 -9.61 -7.04
C HIS A 144 -11.66 -9.85 -8.52
N VAL A 145 -10.58 -9.28 -9.04
CA VAL A 145 -10.13 -9.47 -10.43
C VAL A 145 -8.61 -9.28 -10.54
N VAL A 146 -8.01 -9.92 -11.53
CA VAL A 146 -6.60 -9.71 -11.92
C VAL A 146 -6.56 -9.26 -13.37
N LEU A 147 -5.83 -8.18 -13.63
CA LEU A 147 -5.58 -7.65 -14.97
C LEU A 147 -4.11 -7.86 -15.33
N ASN A 148 -3.86 -8.59 -16.42
CA ASN A 148 -2.51 -8.82 -16.92
C ASN A 148 -2.13 -7.73 -17.93
N PHE A 149 -1.03 -7.02 -17.70
CA PHE A 149 -0.54 -5.96 -18.59
C PHE A 149 0.68 -6.37 -19.42
N SER A 150 1.45 -7.32 -18.90
CA SER A 150 2.60 -7.93 -19.57
C SER A 150 2.90 -9.29 -18.94
N PRO A 151 3.84 -10.07 -19.49
CA PRO A 151 4.20 -11.38 -18.92
C PRO A 151 4.68 -11.32 -17.46
N ASP A 152 5.09 -10.15 -16.97
CA ASP A 152 5.68 -9.96 -15.64
C ASP A 152 4.99 -8.88 -14.78
N ARG A 153 3.82 -8.38 -15.21
CA ARG A 153 3.07 -7.32 -14.51
C ARG A 153 1.58 -7.58 -14.48
N GLU A 154 1.06 -7.62 -13.28
CA GLU A 154 -0.37 -7.76 -13.02
C GLU A 154 -0.86 -6.65 -12.09
N LEU A 155 -2.11 -6.27 -12.23
CA LEU A 155 -2.87 -5.51 -11.25
C LEU A 155 -3.88 -6.44 -10.59
N LEU A 156 -3.69 -6.70 -9.31
CA LEU A 156 -4.68 -7.36 -8.47
C LEU A 156 -5.63 -6.31 -7.92
N VAL A 157 -6.92 -6.54 -8.11
CA VAL A 157 -7.99 -5.85 -7.38
C VAL A 157 -8.50 -6.80 -6.31
N GLY A 158 -8.43 -6.39 -5.06
CA GLY A 158 -8.91 -7.16 -3.92
C GLY A 158 -10.11 -6.48 -3.26
N GLU A 159 -11.14 -7.26 -2.94
CA GLU A 159 -12.26 -6.83 -2.11
C GLU A 159 -11.87 -6.97 -0.63
N VAL A 160 -12.02 -5.89 0.12
CA VAL A 160 -11.81 -5.87 1.57
C VAL A 160 -13.09 -6.34 2.27
N LEU A 161 -13.02 -7.48 2.92
CA LEU A 161 -14.15 -8.09 3.63
C LEU A 161 -14.26 -7.59 5.07
N ARG A 162 -13.11 -7.36 5.72
CA ARG A 162 -13.02 -6.95 7.13
C ARG A 162 -11.75 -6.15 7.38
N VAL A 163 -11.85 -5.17 8.25
CA VAL A 163 -10.72 -4.43 8.81
C VAL A 163 -10.60 -4.75 10.28
N HIS A 164 -9.41 -5.17 10.71
CA HIS A 164 -9.01 -5.25 12.11
C HIS A 164 -8.15 -4.04 12.43
N ALA A 165 -8.42 -3.41 13.54
CA ALA A 165 -7.63 -2.30 14.06
C ALA A 165 -7.04 -2.68 15.43
N ARG A 166 -5.81 -2.22 15.70
CA ARG A 166 -5.27 -2.22 17.06
C ARG A 166 -6.17 -1.36 17.94
N GLU A 167 -6.42 -1.82 19.19
CA GLU A 167 -7.27 -1.11 20.14
C GLU A 167 -6.83 0.35 20.31
N GLY A 168 -7.80 1.26 20.31
CA GLY A 168 -7.59 2.70 20.44
C GLY A 168 -7.21 3.45 19.15
N LEU A 169 -7.01 2.77 18.01
CA LEU A 169 -6.70 3.45 16.74
C LEU A 169 -7.92 3.96 15.98
N VAL A 170 -9.11 3.48 16.29
CA VAL A 170 -10.36 3.89 15.61
C VAL A 170 -11.37 4.37 16.61
N ASP A 171 -11.92 5.55 16.40
CA ASP A 171 -13.13 6.02 17.06
C ASP A 171 -14.34 5.37 16.34
N GLU A 172 -14.91 4.34 16.94
CA GLU A 172 -16.01 3.56 16.36
C GLU A 172 -17.30 4.36 16.17
N ALA A 173 -17.47 5.49 16.88
CA ALA A 173 -18.66 6.32 16.75
C ALA A 173 -18.71 7.09 15.41
N ASN A 174 -17.55 7.43 14.85
CA ASN A 174 -17.44 8.21 13.62
C ASN A 174 -16.51 7.57 12.58
N MET A 175 -15.88 6.43 12.88
CA MET A 175 -14.91 5.71 12.04
C MET A 175 -13.65 6.53 11.72
N TYR A 176 -13.26 7.47 12.57
CA TYR A 176 -12.02 8.20 12.41
C TYR A 176 -10.82 7.45 12.98
N VAL A 177 -9.71 7.52 12.25
CA VAL A 177 -8.43 6.92 12.65
C VAL A 177 -7.59 7.98 13.36
N ASP A 178 -7.06 7.64 14.54
CA ASP A 178 -6.07 8.43 15.24
C ASP A 178 -4.70 8.30 14.54
N LEU A 179 -4.35 9.30 13.73
CA LEU A 179 -3.09 9.31 12.97
C LEU A 179 -1.87 9.50 13.86
N ASP A 180 -2.00 10.17 15.02
CA ASP A 180 -0.90 10.38 15.96
C ASP A 180 -0.54 9.09 16.69
N ALA A 181 -1.51 8.24 16.99
CA ALA A 181 -1.32 6.91 17.55
C ALA A 181 -0.92 5.88 16.47
N TYR A 182 -1.44 6.00 15.25
CA TYR A 182 -1.17 5.07 14.14
C TYR A 182 0.27 5.19 13.61
N ARG A 183 0.78 6.39 13.38
CA ARG A 183 2.13 6.67 12.87
C ARG A 183 2.53 5.86 11.64
N PRO A 184 1.79 5.95 10.53
CA PRO A 184 2.11 5.21 9.32
C PRO A 184 3.44 5.65 8.71
N ILE A 185 4.10 4.72 8.01
CA ILE A 185 5.26 5.04 7.18
C ILE A 185 4.92 4.95 5.70
N GLY A 186 5.65 5.72 4.88
CA GLY A 186 5.54 5.70 3.42
C GLY A 186 6.84 5.34 2.74
N ARG A 187 6.76 4.57 1.65
CA ARG A 187 7.91 4.24 0.82
C ARG A 187 8.28 5.43 -0.06
N MET A 188 9.53 5.82 0.00
CA MET A 188 10.16 6.78 -0.90
C MET A 188 10.91 6.04 -2.02
N PHE A 189 11.86 6.69 -2.66
CA PHE A 189 12.72 6.05 -3.66
C PHE A 189 13.93 5.37 -2.98
N GLY A 190 14.43 4.30 -3.59
CA GLY A 190 15.60 3.54 -3.11
C GLY A 190 15.33 2.90 -1.75
N ASN A 191 16.20 3.12 -0.78
CA ASN A 191 16.10 2.60 0.57
C ASN A 191 15.46 3.59 1.56
N LEU A 192 14.83 4.66 1.05
CA LEU A 192 14.27 5.70 1.88
C LEU A 192 12.80 5.42 2.21
N TYR A 193 12.44 5.73 3.43
CA TYR A 193 11.08 5.78 3.96
C TYR A 193 10.83 7.13 4.59
N THR A 194 9.59 7.51 4.75
CA THR A 194 9.18 8.71 5.48
C THR A 194 8.20 8.35 6.58
N THR A 195 8.30 9.03 7.70
CA THR A 195 7.26 9.07 8.72
C THR A 195 6.26 10.16 8.34
N GLN A 196 4.98 9.96 8.66
CA GLN A 196 3.92 10.93 8.35
C GLN A 196 3.45 11.59 9.64
N ARG A 197 4.36 12.38 10.25
CA ARG A 197 4.11 13.06 11.53
C ARG A 197 3.59 14.50 11.35
N ASP A 198 4.04 15.18 10.29
CA ASP A 198 3.65 16.54 10.00
C ASP A 198 2.43 16.54 9.07
N THR A 199 1.30 17.00 9.59
CA THR A 199 0.06 17.12 8.84
C THR A 199 -0.40 18.58 8.81
N PHE A 200 -1.12 18.97 7.77
CA PHE A 200 -1.76 20.27 7.67
C PHE A 200 -3.15 20.11 7.06
N ALA A 201 -4.06 21.00 7.45
CA ALA A 201 -5.43 20.99 6.98
C ALA A 201 -5.63 21.93 5.80
N LEU A 202 -6.27 21.43 4.74
CA LEU A 202 -6.82 22.23 3.66
C LEU A 202 -8.32 21.99 3.59
N VAL A 203 -9.10 22.98 4.00
CA VAL A 203 -10.56 22.89 3.97
C VAL A 203 -11.04 23.00 2.53
N ARG A 204 -11.85 22.05 2.09
CA ARG A 204 -12.48 22.09 0.77
C ARG A 204 -13.67 23.05 0.81
N GLU A 205 -13.53 24.20 0.17
CA GLU A 205 -14.59 25.18 0.02
C GLU A 205 -15.66 24.72 -0.98
N SER A 206 -16.91 25.14 -0.76
CA SER A 206 -17.93 25.11 -1.80
C SER A 206 -17.63 26.13 -2.90
N HIS A 207 -18.19 25.95 -4.10
CA HIS A 207 -18.00 26.92 -5.19
C HIS A 207 -18.47 28.34 -4.80
N ALA A 208 -19.55 28.46 -4.02
CA ALA A 208 -20.05 29.76 -3.55
C ALA A 208 -19.04 30.46 -2.60
N GLN A 209 -18.47 29.73 -1.63
CA GLN A 209 -17.45 30.22 -0.72
C GLN A 209 -16.18 30.64 -1.46
N TRP A 210 -15.74 29.80 -2.43
CA TRP A 210 -14.59 30.11 -3.26
C TRP A 210 -14.78 31.38 -4.10
N ARG A 211 -15.96 31.58 -4.69
CA ARG A 211 -16.31 32.82 -5.41
C ARG A 211 -16.27 34.01 -4.52
N ALA A 212 -16.99 34.00 -3.39
CA ALA A 212 -17.04 35.10 -2.44
C ALA A 212 -15.64 35.56 -1.98
N ARG A 213 -14.74 34.58 -1.71
CA ARG A 213 -13.35 34.86 -1.33
C ARG A 213 -12.54 35.52 -2.45
N ARG A 214 -12.82 35.21 -3.70
CA ARG A 214 -12.12 35.82 -4.85
C ARG A 214 -12.61 37.27 -5.10
N ASP A 215 -13.91 37.47 -5.08
CA ASP A 215 -14.52 38.81 -5.26
C ASP A 215 -14.04 39.79 -4.18
N ASP A 216 -13.93 39.32 -2.94
CA ASP A 216 -13.35 40.11 -1.80
C ASP A 216 -11.86 40.45 -2.01
N LYS A 217 -11.10 39.58 -2.67
CA LYS A 217 -9.68 39.81 -2.96
C LYS A 217 -9.50 40.82 -4.09
N GLU A 218 -10.26 40.71 -5.16
CA GLU A 218 -10.25 41.66 -6.28
C GLU A 218 -10.65 43.05 -5.85
N LEU A 219 -11.61 43.21 -4.88
CA LEU A 219 -12.00 44.47 -4.28
C LEU A 219 -10.92 45.09 -3.39
N LYS A 220 -10.01 44.28 -2.81
CA LYS A 220 -8.91 44.78 -1.95
C LYS A 220 -7.63 45.10 -2.74
N ASP A 221 -7.47 44.50 -3.92
CA ASP A 221 -6.32 44.72 -4.81
C ASP A 221 -6.60 45.84 -5.86
N ALA A 222 -7.82 46.40 -5.91
CA ALA A 222 -8.26 47.54 -6.76
C ALA A 222 -8.22 48.84 -5.99
#